data_fff38b68791029768a6eebe1df328333
#
_entry.id   fff38b68791029768a6eebe1df328333
#
_cell.length_a   1.000
_cell.length_b   1.000
_cell.length_c   1.000
_cell.angle_alpha   90.00
_cell.angle_beta   90.00
_cell.angle_gamma   90.00
#
_symmetry.space_group_name_H-M   'P 1'
#
loop_
_entity.id
_entity.type
_entity.pdbx_description
1 polymer ?
#
loop_
_entity_poly.entity_id
_entity_poly.type
_entity_poly.pdbx_seq_one_letter_code
_entity_poly.pdbx_strand_id
1 'polypeptide(L)'
;VMTMLFLGFSAGVPILLIFSTLGLWLNEAGVVKSTITFFSWAALGYSFKFVWAPLVDRLPLPVITKALGRRRAWMLVSQLAIMGAILLMSSVDPKASVDSLTIMAYGAVLLGFSSATQDIVIDAYRIESADMDLQSMLSATYIAGYRIGMLVAGAGGLFIASYLGSTKELYSFDAWSGTYLMMAGVMLIGVATTLIINEPKSERKETEFSTTDYSRFFLLFLLIVVAFILTFIATADFVKTAKEILTDTFANKHLSGFIVGSLRMVLALLGAYIAARILIKLNIVNQQMVNSTYIEPVKDFFNRYGTSVAMLLLAVIGLYRVSDIVLGVMANIFY
;
A
#
# COMPACT_ATOMS: atom_id res chain seq x y z
N VAL A 1 12.07 0.63 -21.59
CA VAL A 1 11.14 1.78 -21.61
C VAL A 1 9.70 1.29 -21.64
N MET A 2 9.25 0.56 -22.66
CA MET A 2 7.86 0.04 -22.79
C MET A 2 7.44 -0.79 -21.58
N THR A 3 8.32 -1.62 -21.03
CA THR A 3 8.07 -2.38 -19.80
C THR A 3 7.60 -1.48 -18.64
N MET A 4 8.30 -0.34 -18.46
CA MET A 4 7.94 0.61 -17.38
C MET A 4 6.59 1.28 -17.61
N LEU A 5 6.19 1.51 -18.87
CA LEU A 5 4.86 2.03 -19.21
C LEU A 5 3.76 1.07 -18.76
N PHE A 6 3.86 -0.21 -19.08
CA PHE A 6 2.85 -1.21 -18.73
C PHE A 6 2.86 -1.56 -17.25
N LEU A 7 4.02 -1.62 -16.60
CA LEU A 7 4.12 -1.81 -15.16
C LEU A 7 3.55 -0.58 -14.41
N GLY A 8 3.86 0.62 -14.87
CA GLY A 8 3.27 1.84 -14.34
C GLY A 8 1.76 1.88 -14.52
N PHE A 9 1.26 1.48 -15.68
CA PHE A 9 -0.17 1.36 -15.96
C PHE A 9 -0.84 0.44 -14.92
N SER A 10 -0.32 -0.76 -14.72
CA SER A 10 -0.89 -1.70 -13.75
C SER A 10 -0.82 -1.21 -12.30
N ALA A 11 0.20 -0.41 -11.96
CA ALA A 11 0.33 0.20 -10.64
C ALA A 11 -0.64 1.37 -10.41
N GLY A 12 -1.01 2.09 -11.47
CA GLY A 12 -1.95 3.22 -11.40
C GLY A 12 -3.43 2.82 -11.27
N VAL A 13 -3.81 1.62 -11.72
CA VAL A 13 -5.20 1.15 -11.67
C VAL A 13 -5.75 1.05 -10.24
N PRO A 14 -5.10 0.41 -9.28
CA PRO A 14 -5.68 0.15 -7.97
C PRO A 14 -5.97 1.40 -7.14
N ILE A 15 -5.18 2.45 -7.29
CA ILE A 15 -5.26 3.60 -6.39
C ILE A 15 -6.62 4.32 -6.47
N LEU A 16 -7.15 4.53 -7.66
CA LEU A 16 -8.47 5.16 -7.79
C LEU A 16 -9.61 4.20 -7.49
N LEU A 17 -9.42 2.89 -7.69
CA LEU A 17 -10.39 1.88 -7.26
C LEU A 17 -10.54 1.80 -5.73
N ILE A 18 -9.51 2.20 -4.97
CA ILE A 18 -9.58 2.26 -3.50
C ILE A 18 -10.21 3.58 -3.03
N PHE A 19 -9.92 4.68 -3.70
CA PHE A 19 -10.31 6.02 -3.20
C PHE A 19 -11.56 6.57 -3.89
N SER A 20 -11.39 7.22 -5.04
CA SER A 20 -12.48 7.97 -5.66
C SER A 20 -13.57 7.08 -6.24
N THR A 21 -13.20 6.02 -6.93
CA THR A 21 -14.16 5.11 -7.59
C THR A 21 -14.95 4.33 -6.55
N LEU A 22 -14.28 3.76 -5.51
CA LEU A 22 -14.97 3.12 -4.39
C LEU A 22 -15.83 4.10 -3.61
N GLY A 23 -15.31 5.31 -3.34
CA GLY A 23 -16.06 6.33 -2.62
C GLY A 23 -17.36 6.70 -3.31
N LEU A 24 -17.36 6.77 -4.64
CA LEU A 24 -18.58 7.00 -5.44
C LEU A 24 -19.52 5.80 -5.39
N TRP A 25 -19.03 4.59 -5.58
CA TRP A 25 -19.84 3.38 -5.45
C TRP A 25 -20.55 3.32 -4.10
N LEU A 26 -19.82 3.49 -3.00
CA LEU A 26 -20.39 3.50 -1.65
C LEU A 26 -21.40 4.62 -1.43
N ASN A 27 -21.16 5.81 -2.02
CA ASN A 27 -22.07 6.93 -1.94
C ASN A 27 -23.39 6.67 -2.72
N GLU A 28 -23.30 6.08 -3.91
CA GLU A 28 -24.49 5.66 -4.69
C GLU A 28 -25.27 4.54 -3.98
N ALA A 29 -24.56 3.62 -3.32
CA ALA A 29 -25.15 2.57 -2.50
C ALA A 29 -25.86 3.11 -1.24
N GLY A 30 -25.73 4.42 -0.94
CA GLY A 30 -26.35 5.06 0.22
C GLY A 30 -25.58 4.85 1.53
N VAL A 31 -24.31 4.45 1.46
CA VAL A 31 -23.46 4.31 2.64
C VAL A 31 -23.15 5.67 3.25
N VAL A 32 -23.28 5.80 4.57
CA VAL A 32 -23.08 7.05 5.31
C VAL A 32 -21.64 7.56 5.14
N LYS A 33 -21.47 8.85 4.88
CA LYS A 33 -20.15 9.50 4.62
C LYS A 33 -19.10 9.20 5.70
N SER A 34 -19.49 9.11 6.98
CA SER A 34 -18.57 8.74 8.06
C SER A 34 -18.01 7.34 7.87
N THR A 35 -18.79 6.38 7.40
CA THR A 35 -18.36 5.02 7.10
C THR A 35 -17.45 4.99 5.87
N ILE A 36 -17.75 5.75 4.81
CA ILE A 36 -16.88 5.88 3.63
C ILE A 36 -15.49 6.37 4.04
N THR A 37 -15.40 7.28 5.00
CA THR A 37 -14.13 7.78 5.50
C THR A 37 -13.26 6.67 6.13
N PHE A 38 -13.83 5.61 6.69
CA PHE A 38 -13.06 4.48 7.21
C PHE A 38 -12.35 3.69 6.10
N PHE A 39 -12.88 3.68 4.89
CA PHE A 39 -12.21 3.03 3.75
C PHE A 39 -10.90 3.72 3.34
N SER A 40 -10.71 5.00 3.73
CA SER A 40 -9.42 5.69 3.54
C SER A 40 -8.26 5.04 4.32
N TRP A 41 -8.56 4.18 5.30
CA TRP A 41 -7.55 3.38 6.01
C TRP A 41 -6.84 2.38 5.10
N ALA A 42 -7.44 1.99 3.98
CA ALA A 42 -6.75 1.22 2.95
C ALA A 42 -5.50 1.95 2.41
N ALA A 43 -5.48 3.30 2.50
CA ALA A 43 -4.31 4.12 2.18
C ALA A 43 -3.10 3.90 3.10
N LEU A 44 -3.32 3.38 4.31
CA LEU A 44 -2.22 3.07 5.24
C LEU A 44 -1.22 2.09 4.61
N GLY A 45 -1.68 1.16 3.77
CA GLY A 45 -0.81 0.31 2.97
C GLY A 45 0.27 1.12 2.23
N TYR A 46 -0.11 2.18 1.53
CA TYR A 46 0.84 3.02 0.79
C TYR A 46 1.76 3.84 1.71
N SER A 47 1.23 4.34 2.82
CA SER A 47 2.00 5.17 3.75
C SER A 47 3.05 4.37 4.53
N PHE A 48 2.75 3.12 4.86
CA PHE A 48 3.61 2.26 5.66
C PHE A 48 4.40 1.22 4.86
N LYS A 49 4.37 1.27 3.51
CA LYS A 49 5.05 0.29 2.66
C LYS A 49 6.55 0.13 2.98
N PHE A 50 7.20 1.16 3.51
CA PHE A 50 8.61 1.11 3.92
C PHE A 50 8.87 0.08 5.04
N VAL A 51 7.86 -0.29 5.83
CA VAL A 51 7.99 -1.27 6.92
C VAL A 51 8.23 -2.67 6.38
N TRP A 52 7.56 -3.06 5.29
CA TRP A 52 7.73 -4.39 4.70
C TRP A 52 8.53 -4.40 3.38
N ALA A 53 8.93 -3.24 2.86
CA ALA A 53 9.77 -3.19 1.68
C ALA A 53 11.07 -4.01 1.84
N PRO A 54 11.80 -3.94 2.98
CA PRO A 54 12.99 -4.77 3.19
C PRO A 54 12.69 -6.27 3.23
N LEU A 55 11.47 -6.65 3.70
CA LEU A 55 11.03 -8.04 3.69
C LEU A 55 10.84 -8.55 2.25
N VAL A 56 10.10 -7.79 1.43
CA VAL A 56 9.85 -8.10 0.01
C VAL A 56 11.16 -8.16 -0.78
N ASP A 57 12.12 -7.31 -0.43
CA ASP A 57 13.44 -7.28 -1.05
C ASP A 57 14.27 -8.54 -0.78
N ARG A 58 14.10 -9.17 0.37
CA ARG A 58 14.94 -10.28 0.81
C ARG A 58 14.27 -11.64 0.76
N LEU A 59 12.95 -11.71 0.96
CA LEU A 59 12.23 -12.97 1.10
C LEU A 59 12.01 -13.63 -0.27
N PRO A 60 12.58 -14.82 -0.53
CA PRO A 60 12.22 -15.60 -1.71
C PRO A 60 10.85 -16.27 -1.49
N LEU A 61 9.99 -16.21 -2.51
CA LEU A 61 8.72 -16.95 -2.50
C LEU A 61 8.98 -18.40 -2.89
N PRO A 62 8.60 -19.39 -2.06
CA PRO A 62 8.80 -20.80 -2.36
C PRO A 62 8.24 -21.15 -3.76
N VAL A 63 8.94 -21.99 -4.51
CA VAL A 63 8.59 -22.46 -5.85
C VAL A 63 8.61 -21.35 -6.92
N ILE A 64 7.89 -20.23 -6.73
CA ILE A 64 7.70 -19.20 -7.75
C ILE A 64 9.02 -18.44 -8.03
N THR A 65 9.80 -18.15 -7.00
CA THR A 65 11.10 -17.49 -7.18
C THR A 65 12.08 -18.33 -7.98
N LYS A 66 12.03 -19.67 -7.84
CA LYS A 66 12.90 -20.56 -8.63
C LYS A 66 12.54 -20.55 -10.11
N ALA A 67 11.25 -20.35 -10.44
CA ALA A 67 10.77 -20.37 -11.81
C ALA A 67 10.89 -19.01 -12.52
N LEU A 68 10.61 -17.92 -11.80
CA LEU A 68 10.48 -16.58 -12.40
C LEU A 68 11.59 -15.61 -11.98
N GLY A 69 12.36 -15.92 -10.94
CA GLY A 69 13.20 -14.95 -10.27
C GLY A 69 12.44 -14.21 -9.14
N ARG A 70 13.18 -13.48 -8.31
CA ARG A 70 12.62 -12.87 -7.09
C ARG A 70 11.68 -11.70 -7.39
N ARG A 71 12.10 -10.77 -8.24
CA ARG A 71 11.31 -9.57 -8.57
C ARG A 71 10.01 -9.94 -9.28
N ARG A 72 10.11 -10.77 -10.30
CA ARG A 72 8.94 -11.23 -11.06
C ARG A 72 7.97 -12.06 -10.21
N ALA A 73 8.50 -12.89 -9.31
CA ALA A 73 7.68 -13.70 -8.39
C ALA A 73 6.83 -12.81 -7.48
N TRP A 74 7.42 -11.84 -6.80
CA TRP A 74 6.70 -10.90 -5.96
C TRP A 74 5.73 -10.00 -6.74
N MET A 75 6.13 -9.56 -7.94
CA MET A 75 5.29 -8.77 -8.84
C MET A 75 4.05 -9.55 -9.24
N LEU A 76 4.22 -10.80 -9.66
CA LEU A 76 3.10 -11.67 -10.04
C LEU A 76 2.15 -11.93 -8.86
N VAL A 77 2.67 -12.27 -7.68
CA VAL A 77 1.86 -12.53 -6.48
C VAL A 77 1.09 -11.28 -6.06
N SER A 78 1.71 -10.11 -6.06
CA SER A 78 1.00 -8.86 -5.74
C SER A 78 -0.07 -8.52 -6.77
N GLN A 79 0.17 -8.72 -8.06
CA GLN A 79 -0.83 -8.51 -9.13
C GLN A 79 -2.01 -9.48 -9.00
N LEU A 80 -1.76 -10.75 -8.73
CA LEU A 80 -2.83 -11.72 -8.50
C LEU A 80 -3.63 -11.40 -7.23
N ALA A 81 -2.97 -10.92 -6.18
CA ALA A 81 -3.64 -10.47 -4.96
C ALA A 81 -4.48 -9.20 -5.20
N ILE A 82 -4.02 -8.25 -6.02
CA ILE A 82 -4.79 -7.09 -6.49
C ILE A 82 -6.05 -7.57 -7.23
N MET A 83 -5.89 -8.47 -8.20
CA MET A 83 -7.03 -9.01 -8.95
C MET A 83 -8.00 -9.72 -8.01
N GLY A 84 -7.52 -10.55 -7.10
CA GLY A 84 -8.34 -11.24 -6.10
C GLY A 84 -9.11 -10.27 -5.20
N ALA A 85 -8.48 -9.18 -4.77
CA ALA A 85 -9.13 -8.13 -3.99
C ALA A 85 -10.23 -7.40 -4.79
N ILE A 86 -9.96 -7.06 -6.04
CA ILE A 86 -10.97 -6.43 -6.93
C ILE A 86 -12.13 -7.40 -7.17
N LEU A 87 -11.86 -8.69 -7.41
CA LEU A 87 -12.90 -9.71 -7.57
C LEU A 87 -13.72 -9.90 -6.29
N LEU A 88 -13.09 -9.90 -5.12
CA LEU A 88 -13.79 -9.93 -3.84
C LEU A 88 -14.73 -8.74 -3.69
N MET A 89 -14.25 -7.52 -3.99
CA MET A 89 -15.06 -6.32 -3.92
C MET A 89 -16.21 -6.35 -4.93
N SER A 90 -15.99 -6.85 -6.15
CA SER A 90 -17.02 -6.97 -7.18
C SER A 90 -18.14 -7.96 -6.83
N SER A 91 -17.87 -8.93 -5.96
CA SER A 91 -18.83 -9.97 -5.60
C SER A 91 -19.78 -9.59 -4.46
N VAL A 92 -19.63 -8.42 -3.86
CA VAL A 92 -20.33 -8.03 -2.63
C VAL A 92 -21.06 -6.72 -2.80
N ASP A 93 -22.38 -6.70 -2.57
CA ASP A 93 -23.18 -5.48 -2.56
C ASP A 93 -23.04 -4.77 -1.20
N PRO A 94 -22.41 -3.57 -1.15
CA PRO A 94 -22.22 -2.82 0.09
C PRO A 94 -23.54 -2.33 0.71
N LYS A 95 -24.65 -2.33 -0.05
CA LYS A 95 -25.98 -1.96 0.41
C LYS A 95 -26.72 -3.10 1.11
N ALA A 96 -26.33 -4.37 0.86
CA ALA A 96 -27.09 -5.54 1.29
C ALA A 96 -27.10 -5.73 2.82
N SER A 97 -25.94 -5.54 3.48
CA SER A 97 -25.78 -5.73 4.92
C SER A 97 -24.50 -5.07 5.47
N VAL A 98 -24.42 -4.99 6.80
CA VAL A 98 -23.18 -4.55 7.49
C VAL A 98 -22.04 -5.53 7.25
N ASP A 99 -22.34 -6.84 7.19
CA ASP A 99 -21.33 -7.86 6.90
C ASP A 99 -20.78 -7.71 5.48
N SER A 100 -21.64 -7.44 4.50
CA SER A 100 -21.23 -7.13 3.14
C SER A 100 -20.30 -5.94 3.07
N LEU A 101 -20.62 -4.87 3.79
CA LEU A 101 -19.77 -3.67 3.87
C LEU A 101 -18.43 -3.98 4.54
N THR A 102 -18.42 -4.87 5.53
CA THR A 102 -17.19 -5.34 6.20
C THR A 102 -16.30 -6.14 5.26
N ILE A 103 -16.88 -7.04 4.45
CA ILE A 103 -16.15 -7.81 3.44
C ILE A 103 -15.57 -6.85 2.38
N MET A 104 -16.34 -5.85 1.93
CA MET A 104 -15.86 -4.79 1.02
C MET A 104 -14.65 -4.05 1.62
N ALA A 105 -14.68 -3.74 2.93
CA ALA A 105 -13.56 -3.11 3.61
C ALA A 105 -12.31 -3.99 3.65
N TYR A 106 -12.46 -5.29 3.90
CA TYR A 106 -11.33 -6.23 3.80
C TYR A 106 -10.76 -6.30 2.38
N GLY A 107 -11.63 -6.30 1.36
CA GLY A 107 -11.21 -6.21 -0.04
C GLY A 107 -10.41 -4.94 -0.32
N ALA A 108 -10.86 -3.79 0.15
CA ALA A 108 -10.17 -2.52 -0.02
C ALA A 108 -8.80 -2.49 0.69
N VAL A 109 -8.69 -3.03 1.91
CA VAL A 109 -7.42 -3.14 2.64
C VAL A 109 -6.45 -4.09 1.92
N LEU A 110 -6.94 -5.25 1.46
CA LEU A 110 -6.14 -6.20 0.69
C LEU A 110 -5.65 -5.56 -0.61
N LEU A 111 -6.51 -4.83 -1.30
CA LEU A 111 -6.17 -4.10 -2.53
C LEU A 111 -5.07 -3.07 -2.27
N GLY A 112 -5.20 -2.28 -1.20
CA GLY A 112 -4.21 -1.27 -0.82
C GLY A 112 -2.85 -1.86 -0.45
N PHE A 113 -2.84 -2.93 0.34
CA PHE A 113 -1.61 -3.63 0.74
C PHE A 113 -0.91 -4.28 -0.46
N SER A 114 -1.67 -4.98 -1.30
CA SER A 114 -1.15 -5.68 -2.48
C SER A 114 -0.60 -4.70 -3.52
N SER A 115 -1.29 -3.58 -3.74
CA SER A 115 -0.83 -2.53 -4.65
C SER A 115 0.42 -1.82 -4.13
N ALA A 116 0.50 -1.51 -2.83
CA ALA A 116 1.71 -0.96 -2.23
C ALA A 116 2.89 -1.94 -2.34
N THR A 117 2.63 -3.26 -2.23
CA THR A 117 3.64 -4.31 -2.43
C THR A 117 4.10 -4.36 -3.88
N GLN A 118 3.17 -4.27 -4.84
CA GLN A 118 3.50 -4.18 -6.26
C GLN A 118 4.40 -2.97 -6.55
N ASP A 119 4.09 -1.80 -5.99
CA ASP A 119 4.91 -0.58 -6.14
C ASP A 119 6.36 -0.80 -5.65
N ILE A 120 6.54 -1.40 -4.47
CA ILE A 120 7.87 -1.73 -3.93
C ILE A 120 8.67 -2.56 -4.93
N VAL A 121 8.05 -3.59 -5.50
CA VAL A 121 8.72 -4.52 -6.40
C VAL A 121 9.04 -3.86 -7.75
N ILE A 122 8.12 -3.06 -8.29
CA ILE A 122 8.35 -2.35 -9.55
C ILE A 122 9.47 -1.31 -9.41
N ASP A 123 9.51 -0.58 -8.29
CA ASP A 123 10.60 0.37 -8.00
C ASP A 123 11.95 -0.34 -7.92
N ALA A 124 12.03 -1.46 -7.22
CA ALA A 124 13.24 -2.26 -7.13
C ALA A 124 13.63 -2.87 -8.49
N TYR A 125 12.68 -3.39 -9.25
CA TYR A 125 12.89 -3.89 -10.61
C TYR A 125 13.45 -2.79 -11.52
N ARG A 126 12.89 -1.57 -11.47
CA ARG A 126 13.36 -0.42 -12.26
C ARG A 126 14.82 -0.09 -11.95
N ILE A 127 15.18 -0.03 -10.67
CA ILE A 127 16.55 0.30 -10.23
C ILE A 127 17.54 -0.77 -10.68
N GLU A 128 17.17 -2.05 -10.61
CA GLU A 128 18.04 -3.17 -10.97
C GLU A 128 18.09 -3.45 -12.49
N SER A 129 17.18 -2.88 -13.27
CA SER A 129 17.03 -3.19 -14.72
C SER A 129 17.88 -2.32 -15.65
N ALA A 130 18.47 -1.22 -15.18
CA ALA A 130 19.20 -0.29 -16.03
C ALA A 130 20.18 0.58 -15.24
N ASP A 131 21.19 1.07 -15.94
CA ASP A 131 22.20 1.98 -15.45
C ASP A 131 21.61 3.33 -15.02
N MET A 132 22.37 4.10 -14.22
CA MET A 132 21.95 5.39 -13.65
C MET A 132 21.47 6.40 -14.71
N ASP A 133 22.08 6.42 -15.90
CA ASP A 133 21.76 7.36 -16.97
C ASP A 133 20.33 7.17 -17.53
N LEU A 134 19.80 5.96 -17.45
CA LEU A 134 18.47 5.61 -17.94
C LEU A 134 17.37 5.75 -16.88
N GLN A 135 17.71 5.90 -15.59
CA GLN A 135 16.76 5.90 -14.50
C GLN A 135 15.71 7.02 -14.59
N SER A 136 16.11 8.21 -15.03
CA SER A 136 15.18 9.33 -15.22
C SER A 136 14.12 9.03 -16.29
N MET A 137 14.54 8.45 -17.42
CA MET A 137 13.63 8.08 -18.51
C MET A 137 12.69 6.95 -18.10
N LEU A 138 13.20 5.94 -17.38
CA LEU A 138 12.38 4.84 -16.88
C LEU A 138 11.35 5.33 -15.86
N SER A 139 11.74 6.26 -14.98
CA SER A 139 10.82 6.89 -14.00
C SER A 139 9.74 7.71 -14.72
N ALA A 140 10.10 8.53 -15.68
CA ALA A 140 9.14 9.34 -16.44
C ALA A 140 8.13 8.45 -17.18
N THR A 141 8.60 7.35 -17.79
CA THR A 141 7.75 6.39 -18.50
C THR A 141 6.83 5.63 -17.55
N TYR A 142 7.34 5.24 -16.37
CA TYR A 142 6.53 4.64 -15.32
C TYR A 142 5.41 5.57 -14.85
N ILE A 143 5.74 6.85 -14.59
CA ILE A 143 4.76 7.86 -14.17
C ILE A 143 3.71 8.09 -15.27
N ALA A 144 4.10 8.13 -16.55
CA ALA A 144 3.17 8.24 -17.66
C ALA A 144 2.18 7.06 -17.67
N GLY A 145 2.68 5.82 -17.57
CA GLY A 145 1.84 4.63 -17.47
C GLY A 145 0.91 4.69 -16.25
N TYR A 146 1.44 5.09 -15.10
CA TYR A 146 0.68 5.22 -13.85
C TYR A 146 -0.51 6.19 -14.00
N ARG A 147 -0.29 7.36 -14.64
CA ARG A 147 -1.36 8.33 -14.91
C ARG A 147 -2.42 7.79 -15.86
N ILE A 148 -2.02 7.03 -16.89
CA ILE A 148 -2.96 6.36 -17.80
C ILE A 148 -3.79 5.32 -17.04
N GLY A 149 -3.17 4.50 -16.18
CA GLY A 149 -3.87 3.54 -15.32
C GLY A 149 -4.88 4.21 -14.39
N MET A 150 -4.51 5.33 -13.77
CA MET A 150 -5.44 6.15 -12.97
C MET A 150 -6.63 6.63 -13.79
N LEU A 151 -6.43 7.14 -15.01
CA LEU A 151 -7.53 7.61 -15.88
C LEU A 151 -8.47 6.46 -16.24
N VAL A 152 -7.95 5.29 -16.54
CA VAL A 152 -8.76 4.09 -16.87
C VAL A 152 -9.58 3.65 -15.64
N ALA A 153 -8.98 3.59 -14.47
CA ALA A 153 -9.67 3.15 -13.24
C ALA A 153 -10.64 4.21 -12.68
N GLY A 154 -10.31 5.50 -12.81
CA GLY A 154 -11.14 6.61 -12.39
C GLY A 154 -12.22 6.93 -13.42
N ALA A 155 -11.90 7.76 -14.40
CA ALA A 155 -12.86 8.20 -15.41
C ALA A 155 -13.45 7.04 -16.20
N GLY A 156 -12.62 6.06 -16.62
CA GLY A 156 -13.07 4.87 -17.35
C GLY A 156 -14.02 4.02 -16.50
N GLY A 157 -13.68 3.78 -15.22
CA GLY A 157 -14.54 3.03 -14.29
C GLY A 157 -15.90 3.69 -14.08
N LEU A 158 -15.92 5.01 -13.88
CA LEU A 158 -17.18 5.77 -13.73
C LEU A 158 -18.01 5.75 -15.00
N PHE A 159 -17.37 5.90 -16.16
CA PHE A 159 -18.05 5.82 -17.45
C PHE A 159 -18.68 4.43 -17.65
N ILE A 160 -17.98 3.36 -17.31
CA ILE A 160 -18.49 1.98 -17.43
C ILE A 160 -19.68 1.77 -16.48
N ALA A 161 -19.58 2.19 -15.21
CA ALA A 161 -20.66 2.07 -14.24
C ALA A 161 -21.93 2.80 -14.71
N SER A 162 -21.76 4.03 -15.22
CA SER A 162 -22.87 4.82 -15.79
C SER A 162 -23.45 4.18 -17.05
N TYR A 163 -22.61 3.69 -17.95
CA TYR A 163 -23.06 3.00 -19.16
C TYR A 163 -23.83 1.72 -18.88
N LEU A 164 -23.45 0.99 -17.82
CA LEU A 164 -24.14 -0.20 -17.35
C LEU A 164 -25.40 0.12 -16.51
N GLY A 165 -25.72 1.39 -16.29
CA GLY A 165 -26.99 1.85 -15.74
C GLY A 165 -26.97 2.25 -14.26
N SER A 166 -25.81 2.39 -13.62
CA SER A 166 -25.75 2.98 -12.28
C SER A 166 -25.61 4.50 -12.38
N THR A 167 -26.46 5.20 -11.64
CA THR A 167 -26.41 6.66 -11.50
C THR A 167 -26.63 7.02 -10.04
N LYS A 168 -26.44 8.30 -9.72
CA LYS A 168 -26.66 8.81 -8.36
C LYS A 168 -28.11 8.61 -7.88
N GLU A 169 -29.06 8.65 -8.80
CA GLU A 169 -30.50 8.48 -8.54
C GLU A 169 -30.93 7.02 -8.58
N LEU A 170 -30.23 6.20 -9.35
CA LEU A 170 -30.55 4.78 -9.56
C LEU A 170 -29.30 3.92 -9.35
N TYR A 171 -29.09 3.49 -8.10
CA TYR A 171 -28.01 2.56 -7.77
C TYR A 171 -28.22 1.19 -8.41
N SER A 172 -27.20 0.67 -9.07
CA SER A 172 -27.17 -0.70 -9.62
C SER A 172 -25.91 -1.41 -9.16
N PHE A 173 -26.09 -2.47 -8.35
CA PHE A 173 -24.99 -3.34 -7.95
C PHE A 173 -24.34 -4.02 -9.15
N ASP A 174 -25.14 -4.55 -10.09
CA ASP A 174 -24.62 -5.27 -11.26
C ASP A 174 -23.73 -4.37 -12.13
N ALA A 175 -24.06 -3.09 -12.25
CA ALA A 175 -23.23 -2.14 -12.98
C ALA A 175 -21.87 -1.91 -12.31
N TRP A 176 -21.84 -1.75 -11.00
CA TRP A 176 -20.59 -1.58 -10.25
C TRP A 176 -19.79 -2.87 -10.18
N SER A 177 -20.44 -4.02 -9.95
CA SER A 177 -19.83 -5.35 -10.01
C SER A 177 -19.17 -5.58 -11.36
N GLY A 178 -19.88 -5.35 -12.47
CA GLY A 178 -19.37 -5.44 -13.83
C GLY A 178 -18.19 -4.52 -14.08
N THR A 179 -18.23 -3.29 -13.55
CA THR A 179 -17.14 -2.32 -13.66
C THR A 179 -15.87 -2.84 -12.98
N TYR A 180 -15.97 -3.34 -11.74
CA TYR A 180 -14.83 -3.91 -11.02
C TYR A 180 -14.31 -5.20 -11.67
N LEU A 181 -15.19 -6.05 -12.21
CA LEU A 181 -14.78 -7.22 -13.00
C LEU A 181 -13.96 -6.81 -14.23
N MET A 182 -14.37 -5.78 -14.95
CA MET A 182 -13.59 -5.24 -16.08
C MET A 182 -12.24 -4.70 -15.62
N MET A 183 -12.18 -4.01 -14.48
CA MET A 183 -10.90 -3.53 -13.91
C MET A 183 -9.98 -4.67 -13.47
N ALA A 184 -10.52 -5.77 -12.96
CA ALA A 184 -9.74 -6.99 -12.72
C ALA A 184 -9.17 -7.55 -14.04
N GLY A 185 -9.94 -7.51 -15.14
CA GLY A 185 -9.47 -7.87 -16.49
C GLY A 185 -8.36 -6.94 -16.98
N VAL A 186 -8.45 -5.64 -16.73
CA VAL A 186 -7.41 -4.65 -17.06
C VAL A 186 -6.07 -4.97 -16.38
N MET A 187 -6.10 -5.50 -15.16
CA MET A 187 -4.89 -5.92 -14.43
C MET A 187 -4.12 -7.06 -15.12
N LEU A 188 -4.75 -7.81 -16.03
CA LEU A 188 -4.06 -8.83 -16.83
C LEU A 188 -2.94 -8.25 -17.69
N ILE A 189 -3.00 -6.96 -18.05
CA ILE A 189 -1.91 -6.27 -18.75
C ILE A 189 -0.63 -6.30 -17.89
N GLY A 190 -0.75 -6.03 -16.59
CA GLY A 190 0.37 -6.12 -15.65
C GLY A 190 0.90 -7.55 -15.52
N VAL A 191 0.00 -8.52 -15.36
CA VAL A 191 0.35 -9.95 -15.24
C VAL A 191 1.08 -10.42 -16.51
N ALA A 192 0.54 -10.12 -17.69
CA ALA A 192 1.17 -10.46 -18.97
C ALA A 192 2.56 -9.81 -19.09
N THR A 193 2.68 -8.53 -18.73
CA THR A 193 3.97 -7.83 -18.73
C THR A 193 4.97 -8.56 -17.84
N THR A 194 4.58 -8.89 -16.59
CA THR A 194 5.44 -9.60 -15.62
C THR A 194 5.89 -10.97 -16.13
N LEU A 195 5.06 -11.67 -16.87
CA LEU A 195 5.40 -12.98 -17.43
C LEU A 195 6.36 -12.89 -18.64
N ILE A 196 6.29 -11.80 -19.40
CA ILE A 196 7.10 -11.60 -20.62
C ILE A 196 8.49 -11.04 -20.31
N ILE A 197 8.61 -10.15 -19.32
CA ILE A 197 9.89 -9.48 -18.98
C ILE A 197 10.91 -10.46 -18.40
N ASN A 198 12.18 -10.11 -18.49
CA ASN A 198 13.25 -10.88 -17.87
C ASN A 198 13.49 -10.43 -16.42
N GLU A 199 13.93 -11.35 -15.56
CA GLU A 199 14.42 -11.02 -14.23
C GLU A 199 15.72 -10.20 -14.36
N PRO A 200 15.86 -9.06 -13.65
CA PRO A 200 17.08 -8.28 -13.69
C PRO A 200 18.24 -9.06 -13.03
N LYS A 201 19.43 -8.90 -13.59
CA LYS A 201 20.64 -9.50 -13.02
C LYS A 201 21.05 -8.69 -11.77
N SER A 202 20.86 -9.25 -10.59
CA SER A 202 21.32 -8.62 -9.37
C SER A 202 22.81 -8.91 -9.17
N GLU A 203 23.65 -7.88 -9.10
CA GLU A 203 25.06 -8.00 -8.73
C GLU A 203 25.29 -8.15 -7.22
N ARG A 204 24.23 -8.04 -6.42
CA ARG A 204 24.32 -8.21 -4.97
C ARG A 204 24.68 -9.66 -4.64
N LYS A 205 25.83 -9.87 -4.01
CA LYS A 205 26.14 -11.11 -3.28
C LYS A 205 25.16 -11.22 -2.11
N GLU A 206 24.11 -11.97 -2.31
CA GLU A 206 23.13 -12.24 -1.25
C GLU A 206 23.74 -13.26 -0.29
N THR A 207 23.72 -12.93 1.00
CA THR A 207 23.96 -13.94 2.04
C THR A 207 22.74 -14.87 1.99
N GLU A 208 22.94 -16.10 1.55
CA GLU A 208 21.89 -17.11 1.54
C GLU A 208 21.59 -17.53 2.98
N PHE A 209 20.40 -17.24 3.44
CA PHE A 209 19.86 -17.73 4.71
C PHE A 209 19.09 -19.04 4.46
N SER A 210 18.93 -19.84 5.51
CA SER A 210 18.12 -21.06 5.41
C SER A 210 16.64 -20.74 5.19
N THR A 211 15.89 -21.66 4.59
CA THR A 211 14.42 -21.52 4.44
C THR A 211 13.74 -21.30 5.79
N THR A 212 14.27 -21.92 6.85
CA THR A 212 13.79 -21.74 8.22
C THR A 212 14.02 -20.31 8.72
N ASP A 213 15.16 -19.69 8.40
CA ASP A 213 15.43 -18.30 8.77
C ASP A 213 14.46 -17.34 8.07
N TYR A 214 14.19 -17.55 6.78
CA TYR A 214 13.20 -16.77 6.04
C TYR A 214 11.78 -16.91 6.61
N SER A 215 11.37 -18.13 6.97
CA SER A 215 10.06 -18.37 7.57
C SER A 215 9.92 -17.71 8.94
N ARG A 216 10.95 -17.79 9.78
CA ARG A 216 10.99 -17.12 11.09
C ARG A 216 10.99 -15.60 10.96
N PHE A 217 11.68 -15.07 9.96
CA PHE A 217 11.71 -13.63 9.67
C PHE A 217 10.34 -13.12 9.21
N PHE A 218 9.63 -13.88 8.37
CA PHE A 218 8.26 -13.58 7.99
C PHE A 218 7.30 -13.63 9.18
N LEU A 219 7.44 -14.66 10.04
CA LEU A 219 6.64 -14.77 11.27
C LEU A 219 6.91 -13.60 12.21
N LEU A 220 8.17 -13.17 12.38
CA LEU A 220 8.52 -11.98 13.15
C LEU A 220 7.74 -10.77 12.64
N PHE A 221 7.76 -10.54 11.32
CA PHE A 221 7.03 -9.44 10.71
C PHE A 221 5.53 -9.51 11.03
N LEU A 222 4.89 -10.66 10.87
CA LEU A 222 3.47 -10.84 11.20
C LEU A 222 3.18 -10.55 12.67
N LEU A 223 4.02 -11.04 13.59
CA LEU A 223 3.86 -10.80 15.03
C LEU A 223 4.00 -9.32 15.38
N ILE A 224 4.90 -8.60 14.73
CA ILE A 224 5.05 -7.14 14.90
C ILE A 224 3.80 -6.40 14.40
N VAL A 225 3.26 -6.80 13.25
CA VAL A 225 2.00 -6.22 12.72
C VAL A 225 0.84 -6.50 13.67
N VAL A 226 0.72 -7.73 14.19
CA VAL A 226 -0.30 -8.08 15.18
C VAL A 226 -0.13 -7.24 16.45
N ALA A 227 1.08 -7.08 16.96
CA ALA A 227 1.35 -6.26 18.13
C ALA A 227 0.97 -4.78 17.90
N PHE A 228 1.24 -4.25 16.70
CA PHE A 228 0.79 -2.91 16.31
C PHE A 228 -0.74 -2.80 16.35
N ILE A 229 -1.45 -3.72 15.72
CA ILE A 229 -2.92 -3.74 15.66
C ILE A 229 -3.51 -3.87 17.06
N LEU A 230 -3.01 -4.80 17.88
CA LEU A 230 -3.49 -5.00 19.25
C LEU A 230 -3.28 -3.75 20.11
N THR A 231 -2.11 -3.11 20.03
CA THR A 231 -1.83 -1.87 20.74
C THR A 231 -2.75 -0.73 20.27
N PHE A 232 -2.96 -0.65 18.95
CA PHE A 232 -3.85 0.34 18.36
C PHE A 232 -5.29 0.16 18.83
N ILE A 233 -5.79 -1.07 18.93
CA ILE A 233 -7.14 -1.37 19.44
C ILE A 233 -7.20 -1.10 20.94
N ALA A 234 -6.24 -1.58 21.72
CA ALA A 234 -6.22 -1.43 23.19
C ALA A 234 -6.16 0.04 23.65
N THR A 235 -5.61 0.93 22.83
CA THR A 235 -5.54 2.37 23.13
C THR A 235 -6.80 3.15 22.73
N ALA A 236 -7.85 2.49 22.20
CA ALA A 236 -9.03 3.18 21.64
C ALA A 236 -9.79 4.00 22.70
N ASP A 237 -10.06 3.42 23.87
CA ASP A 237 -10.82 4.10 24.94
C ASP A 237 -10.02 5.24 25.57
N PHE A 238 -8.72 5.02 25.82
CA PHE A 238 -7.81 6.07 26.30
C PHE A 238 -7.80 7.27 25.34
N VAL A 239 -7.72 7.02 24.06
CA VAL A 239 -7.70 8.03 23.00
C VAL A 239 -9.02 8.80 22.93
N LYS A 240 -10.16 8.13 23.12
CA LYS A 240 -11.47 8.77 23.15
C LYS A 240 -11.57 9.77 24.29
N THR A 241 -11.22 9.35 25.50
CA THR A 241 -11.21 10.21 26.69
C THR A 241 -10.25 11.38 26.55
N ALA A 242 -9.02 11.12 26.09
CA ALA A 242 -8.03 12.16 25.83
C ALA A 242 -8.51 13.20 24.80
N LYS A 243 -9.22 12.76 23.76
CA LYS A 243 -9.78 13.66 22.75
C LYS A 243 -10.88 14.57 23.31
N GLU A 244 -11.73 14.06 24.19
CA GLU A 244 -12.78 14.84 24.87
C GLU A 244 -12.11 15.95 25.71
N ILE A 245 -11.16 15.59 26.57
CA ILE A 245 -10.43 16.55 27.43
C ILE A 245 -9.71 17.62 26.60
N LEU A 246 -9.00 17.22 25.54
CA LEU A 246 -8.28 18.18 24.68
C LEU A 246 -9.22 19.06 23.87
N THR A 247 -10.40 18.55 23.51
CA THR A 247 -11.40 19.34 22.78
C THR A 247 -11.97 20.44 23.67
N ASP A 248 -12.23 20.14 24.95
CA ASP A 248 -12.69 21.12 25.93
C ASP A 248 -11.60 22.17 26.23
N THR A 249 -10.33 21.73 26.27
CA THR A 249 -9.19 22.62 26.55
C THR A 249 -8.85 23.56 25.40
N PHE A 250 -8.82 23.06 24.17
CA PHE A 250 -8.42 23.83 22.99
C PHE A 250 -9.59 24.46 22.22
N ALA A 251 -10.83 24.12 22.57
CA ALA A 251 -12.04 24.51 21.83
C ALA A 251 -11.96 24.23 20.30
N ASN A 252 -11.11 23.26 19.90
CA ASN A 252 -10.85 22.91 18.51
C ASN A 252 -10.82 21.38 18.30
N LYS A 253 -11.96 20.84 17.85
CA LYS A 253 -12.14 19.39 17.62
C LYS A 253 -11.17 18.78 16.57
N HIS A 254 -10.76 19.57 15.57
CA HIS A 254 -9.85 19.09 14.52
C HIS A 254 -8.42 18.96 15.08
N LEU A 255 -7.95 19.98 15.78
CA LEU A 255 -6.63 19.99 16.41
C LEU A 255 -6.52 18.87 17.45
N SER A 256 -7.51 18.74 18.34
CA SER A 256 -7.55 17.67 19.34
C SER A 256 -7.56 16.28 18.68
N GLY A 257 -8.34 16.10 17.59
CA GLY A 257 -8.36 14.86 16.84
C GLY A 257 -7.00 14.53 16.20
N PHE A 258 -6.31 15.53 15.66
CA PHE A 258 -4.97 15.34 15.08
C PHE A 258 -3.92 14.97 16.14
N ILE A 259 -3.86 15.68 17.26
CA ILE A 259 -2.91 15.41 18.35
C ILE A 259 -3.11 14.00 18.89
N VAL A 260 -4.35 13.65 19.23
CA VAL A 260 -4.68 12.35 19.83
C VAL A 260 -4.50 11.20 18.84
N GLY A 261 -4.85 11.41 17.57
CA GLY A 261 -4.61 10.44 16.50
C GLY A 261 -3.10 10.18 16.29
N SER A 262 -2.29 11.23 16.31
CA SER A 262 -0.83 11.12 16.23
C SER A 262 -0.25 10.40 17.45
N LEU A 263 -0.74 10.71 18.64
CA LEU A 263 -0.32 10.03 19.87
C LEU A 263 -0.65 8.53 19.82
N ARG A 264 -1.86 8.17 19.37
CA ARG A 264 -2.27 6.78 19.19
C ARG A 264 -1.36 6.02 18.23
N MET A 265 -1.00 6.66 17.12
CA MET A 265 -0.07 6.09 16.15
C MET A 265 1.31 5.85 16.77
N VAL A 266 1.83 6.81 17.53
CA VAL A 266 3.12 6.68 18.22
C VAL A 266 3.07 5.55 19.26
N LEU A 267 1.99 5.43 20.02
CA LEU A 267 1.82 4.34 20.99
C LEU A 267 1.79 2.96 20.30
N ALA A 268 1.08 2.84 19.18
CA ALA A 268 1.04 1.59 18.42
C ALA A 268 2.42 1.22 17.82
N LEU A 269 3.17 2.21 17.31
CA LEU A 269 4.53 2.00 16.84
C LEU A 269 5.49 1.61 17.99
N LEU A 270 5.33 2.19 19.16
CA LEU A 270 6.09 1.80 20.36
C LEU A 270 5.77 0.36 20.79
N GLY A 271 4.50 -0.04 20.78
CA GLY A 271 4.09 -1.41 21.03
C GLY A 271 4.71 -2.40 20.07
N ALA A 272 4.67 -2.09 18.78
CA ALA A 272 5.33 -2.86 17.72
C ALA A 272 6.85 -2.95 17.93
N TYR A 273 7.50 -1.84 18.26
CA TYR A 273 8.93 -1.79 18.55
C TYR A 273 9.32 -2.64 19.76
N ILE A 274 8.56 -2.55 20.87
CA ILE A 274 8.79 -3.36 22.07
C ILE A 274 8.64 -4.84 21.74
N ALA A 275 7.58 -5.23 21.02
CA ALA A 275 7.39 -6.61 20.57
C ALA A 275 8.55 -7.10 19.72
N ALA A 276 9.02 -6.30 18.76
CA ALA A 276 10.19 -6.62 17.93
C ALA A 276 11.43 -6.85 18.80
N ARG A 277 11.71 -5.97 19.76
CA ARG A 277 12.88 -6.10 20.67
C ARG A 277 12.81 -7.37 21.51
N ILE A 278 11.61 -7.70 22.04
CA ILE A 278 11.41 -8.93 22.82
C ILE A 278 11.64 -10.17 21.96
N LEU A 279 11.02 -10.24 20.78
CA LEU A 279 11.12 -11.38 19.88
C LEU A 279 12.55 -11.60 19.38
N ILE A 280 13.30 -10.54 19.08
CA ILE A 280 14.72 -10.61 18.70
C ILE A 280 15.55 -11.10 19.89
N LYS A 281 15.32 -10.60 21.12
CA LYS A 281 16.05 -11.01 22.33
C LYS A 281 15.80 -12.48 22.70
N LEU A 282 14.63 -13.00 22.37
CA LEU A 282 14.29 -14.43 22.55
C LEU A 282 14.94 -15.35 21.48
N ASN A 283 15.78 -14.81 20.58
CA ASN A 283 16.47 -15.55 19.52
C ASN A 283 15.50 -16.32 18.59
N ILE A 284 14.28 -15.86 18.44
CA ILE A 284 13.28 -16.46 17.52
C ILE A 284 13.73 -16.29 16.08
N VAL A 285 14.51 -15.24 15.80
CA VAL A 285 14.96 -14.87 14.45
C VAL A 285 16.47 -14.68 14.43
N ASN A 286 17.09 -14.98 13.31
CA ASN A 286 18.50 -14.74 13.06
C ASN A 286 18.78 -13.23 13.13
N GLN A 287 19.54 -12.82 14.15
CA GLN A 287 19.86 -11.42 14.41
C GLN A 287 20.65 -10.78 13.27
N GLN A 288 21.51 -11.56 12.59
CA GLN A 288 22.26 -11.08 11.44
C GLN A 288 21.33 -10.71 10.29
N MET A 289 20.26 -11.50 10.06
CA MET A 289 19.27 -11.24 9.04
C MET A 289 18.50 -9.94 9.33
N VAL A 290 18.08 -9.71 10.59
CA VAL A 290 17.42 -8.47 11.00
C VAL A 290 18.33 -7.26 10.81
N ASN A 291 19.59 -7.36 11.27
CA ASN A 291 20.56 -6.29 11.15
C ASN A 291 20.84 -5.92 9.69
N SER A 292 21.13 -6.91 8.84
CA SER A 292 21.44 -6.67 7.43
C SER A 292 20.22 -6.17 6.63
N THR A 293 19.00 -6.45 7.08
CA THR A 293 17.78 -6.10 6.38
C THR A 293 17.25 -4.71 6.76
N TYR A 294 17.29 -4.35 8.05
CA TYR A 294 16.69 -3.09 8.53
C TYR A 294 17.72 -2.09 9.07
N ILE A 295 18.78 -2.55 9.75
CA ILE A 295 19.67 -1.64 10.47
C ILE A 295 20.80 -1.15 9.58
N GLU A 296 21.45 -2.06 8.85
CA GLU A 296 22.59 -1.72 7.98
C GLU A 296 22.25 -0.73 6.87
N PRO A 297 21.10 -0.85 6.14
CA PRO A 297 20.75 0.12 5.12
C PRO A 297 20.54 1.55 5.68
N VAL A 298 19.95 1.66 6.87
CA VAL A 298 19.77 2.95 7.55
C VAL A 298 21.12 3.51 7.98
N LYS A 299 21.99 2.69 8.58
CA LYS A 299 23.34 3.12 8.96
C LYS A 299 24.17 3.54 7.75
N ASP A 300 24.12 2.77 6.66
CA ASP A 300 24.82 3.09 5.41
C ASP A 300 24.35 4.43 4.83
N PHE A 301 23.05 4.69 4.83
CA PHE A 301 22.50 5.97 4.40
C PHE A 301 23.08 7.16 5.20
N PHE A 302 23.06 7.06 6.54
CA PHE A 302 23.61 8.11 7.39
C PHE A 302 25.12 8.23 7.30
N ASN A 303 25.85 7.13 7.13
CA ASN A 303 27.30 7.14 6.96
C ASN A 303 27.72 7.75 5.62
N ARG A 304 26.95 7.49 4.55
CA ARG A 304 27.24 7.97 3.19
C ARG A 304 27.02 9.48 3.04
N TYR A 305 25.96 10.01 3.62
CA TYR A 305 25.59 11.43 3.46
C TYR A 305 25.97 12.29 4.66
N GLY A 306 26.30 11.69 5.79
CA GLY A 306 26.44 12.39 7.08
C GLY A 306 25.10 12.77 7.68
N THR A 307 25.03 12.92 8.98
CA THR A 307 23.76 13.11 9.71
C THR A 307 22.97 14.33 9.23
N SER A 308 23.64 15.48 9.01
CA SER A 308 22.97 16.73 8.63
C SER A 308 22.34 16.66 7.24
N VAL A 309 23.08 16.15 6.23
CA VAL A 309 22.58 16.02 4.87
C VAL A 309 21.51 14.91 4.78
N ALA A 310 21.71 13.79 5.46
CA ALA A 310 20.72 12.72 5.53
C ALA A 310 19.39 13.21 6.11
N MET A 311 19.43 13.97 7.22
CA MET A 311 18.23 14.55 7.82
C MET A 311 17.56 15.59 6.91
N LEU A 312 18.36 16.42 6.22
CA LEU A 312 17.82 17.38 5.25
C LEU A 312 17.13 16.69 4.09
N LEU A 313 17.73 15.63 3.53
CA LEU A 313 17.10 14.81 2.47
C LEU A 313 15.78 14.19 2.93
N LEU A 314 15.74 13.60 4.12
CA LEU A 314 14.51 13.05 4.69
C LEU A 314 13.44 14.13 4.92
N ALA A 315 13.84 15.31 5.40
CA ALA A 315 12.93 16.43 5.59
C ALA A 315 12.35 16.93 4.25
N VAL A 316 13.18 17.09 3.21
CA VAL A 316 12.73 17.50 1.86
C VAL A 316 11.75 16.47 1.28
N ILE A 317 12.08 15.18 1.35
CA ILE A 317 11.19 14.10 0.89
C ILE A 317 9.86 14.11 1.65
N GLY A 318 9.91 14.27 2.97
CA GLY A 318 8.73 14.35 3.82
C GLY A 318 7.85 15.56 3.49
N LEU A 319 8.42 16.75 3.37
CA LEU A 319 7.69 17.96 3.01
C LEU A 319 7.07 17.89 1.61
N TYR A 320 7.82 17.36 0.64
CA TYR A 320 7.29 17.13 -0.71
C TYR A 320 6.07 16.20 -0.66
N ARG A 321 6.15 15.11 0.11
CA ARG A 321 5.05 14.15 0.23
C ARG A 321 3.82 14.71 0.94
N VAL A 322 4.03 15.54 1.98
CA VAL A 322 2.93 16.26 2.66
C VAL A 322 2.25 17.22 1.68
N SER A 323 3.03 17.96 0.88
CA SER A 323 2.49 18.86 -0.15
C SER A 323 1.61 18.13 -1.16
N ASP A 324 2.05 16.97 -1.67
CA ASP A 324 1.28 16.14 -2.60
C ASP A 324 -0.07 15.69 -2.00
N ILE A 325 -0.07 15.28 -0.73
CA ILE A 325 -1.29 14.84 -0.03
C ILE A 325 -2.25 16.02 0.15
N VAL A 326 -1.76 17.16 0.60
CA VAL A 326 -2.58 18.37 0.82
C VAL A 326 -3.18 18.86 -0.48
N LEU A 327 -2.39 18.94 -1.55
CA LEU A 327 -2.88 19.34 -2.87
C LEU A 327 -3.91 18.35 -3.43
N GLY A 328 -3.70 17.05 -3.25
CA GLY A 328 -4.65 16.02 -3.66
C GLY A 328 -6.02 16.13 -2.96
N VAL A 329 -6.02 16.44 -1.67
CA VAL A 329 -7.27 16.68 -0.91
C VAL A 329 -7.95 17.98 -1.33
N MET A 330 -7.16 19.06 -1.51
CA MET A 330 -7.69 20.37 -1.91
C MET A 330 -8.25 20.37 -3.34
N ALA A 331 -7.61 19.66 -4.27
CA ALA A 331 -8.09 19.55 -5.65
C ALA A 331 -9.55 19.04 -5.73
N ASN A 332 -9.92 18.08 -4.90
CA ASN A 332 -11.28 17.56 -4.83
C ASN A 332 -12.34 18.57 -4.35
N ILE A 333 -11.93 19.65 -3.69
CA ILE A 333 -12.84 20.73 -3.24
C ILE A 333 -13.12 21.72 -4.37
N PHE A 334 -12.17 21.86 -5.33
CA PHE A 334 -12.28 22.79 -6.45
C PHE A 334 -12.91 22.19 -7.71
N TYR A 335 -13.01 20.87 -7.82
CA TYR A 335 -13.65 20.13 -8.93
C TYR A 335 -14.96 19.49 -8.49
#